data_9d90503620329b3c3d46f9971c9a0761
#
_entry.id   9d90503620329b3c3d46f9971c9a0761
#
_cell.length_a   1.000
_cell.length_b   1.000
_cell.length_c   1.000
_cell.angle_alpha   90.00
_cell.angle_beta   90.00
_cell.angle_gamma   90.00
#
_symmetry.space_group_name_H-M   'P 1'
#
loop_
_entity.id
_entity.type
_entity.pdbx_description
1 polymer ?
#
loop_
_entity_poly.entity_id
_entity_poly.type
_entity_poly.pdbx_seq_one_letter_code
_entity_poly.pdbx_strand_id
1 'polypeptide(L)'
;MKELQENGTDVCEICYNKISLIEQAYCRQCGKVREQEDDLCMDCLTRLHQFEAGRGVFVYDEHVKKALLGLKFYHHTWIARKMGRIMAQFYLEHVGWQVDYVIPVPIHYTKFVARGYNQAELLAIYFVKAYNNQMKKYQGTPVQLLKRGLKRKKWTTPQKDLSPETRYKNLENAFEVHKKVNNTITHSNILIIDDIYTTGATVDACAIQLKKAHVDKVFFLTAAIGNGL
;
A
#
# COMPACT_ATOMS: atom_id res chain seq x y z
N MET A 1 -17.08 17.06 3.92
CA MET A 1 -16.21 17.63 5.01
C MET A 1 -16.72 17.36 6.41
N LYS A 2 -18.02 17.56 6.74
CA LYS A 2 -18.60 17.21 8.06
C LYS A 2 -18.56 15.71 8.38
N GLU A 3 -18.77 14.84 7.38
CA GLU A 3 -18.80 13.37 7.57
C GLU A 3 -17.45 12.77 8.00
N LEU A 4 -16.31 13.34 7.59
CA LEU A 4 -14.99 12.88 8.02
C LEU A 4 -14.69 13.22 9.49
N GLN A 5 -15.26 14.29 10.03
CA GLN A 5 -15.15 14.62 11.46
C GLN A 5 -16.05 13.71 12.32
N GLU A 6 -17.23 13.33 11.84
CA GLU A 6 -18.12 12.39 12.53
C GLU A 6 -17.57 10.96 12.55
N ASN A 7 -16.72 10.57 11.58
CA ASN A 7 -16.10 9.25 11.51
C ASN A 7 -14.77 9.13 12.29
N GLY A 8 -14.37 10.11 13.08
CA GLY A 8 -13.25 10.01 14.02
C GLY A 8 -11.87 9.98 13.39
N THR A 9 -11.65 10.68 12.28
CA THR A 9 -10.32 10.84 11.67
C THR A 9 -9.50 11.92 12.36
N ASP A 10 -9.57 12.25 13.60
CA ASP A 10 -8.73 13.18 14.41
C ASP A 10 -7.65 14.03 13.65
N VAL A 11 -7.80 14.28 12.37
CA VAL A 11 -6.91 15.14 11.57
C VAL A 11 -7.48 16.54 11.65
N CYS A 12 -6.68 17.51 12.10
CA CYS A 12 -7.14 18.89 12.14
C CYS A 12 -7.47 19.38 10.73
N GLU A 13 -8.50 20.22 10.60
CA GLU A 13 -9.00 20.74 9.33
C GLU A 13 -7.89 21.40 8.49
N ILE A 14 -6.97 22.13 9.12
CA ILE A 14 -5.81 22.75 8.46
C ILE A 14 -4.88 21.69 7.81
N CYS A 15 -4.64 20.57 8.50
CA CYS A 15 -3.81 19.50 7.96
C CYS A 15 -4.55 18.71 6.87
N TYR A 16 -5.85 18.51 7.04
CA TYR A 16 -6.68 17.80 6.06
C TYR A 16 -6.78 18.57 4.74
N ASN A 17 -7.00 19.88 4.79
CA ASN A 17 -7.11 20.73 3.61
C ASN A 17 -5.78 20.90 2.84
N LYS A 18 -4.66 20.46 3.41
CA LYS A 18 -3.33 20.44 2.77
C LYS A 18 -2.97 19.10 2.13
N ILE A 19 -3.82 18.09 2.25
CA ILE A 19 -3.58 16.75 1.72
C ILE A 19 -4.53 16.52 0.54
N SER A 20 -3.99 16.17 -0.62
CA SER A 20 -4.78 15.86 -1.81
C SER A 20 -5.00 14.36 -1.93
N LEU A 21 -6.27 13.93 -1.93
CA LEU A 21 -6.66 12.55 -2.26
C LEU A 21 -6.68 12.36 -3.78
N ILE A 22 -6.39 11.14 -4.23
CA ILE A 22 -6.41 10.78 -5.66
C ILE A 22 -7.76 10.16 -5.98
N GLU A 23 -8.78 10.99 -6.22
CA GLU A 23 -10.15 10.53 -6.46
C GLU A 23 -10.45 10.35 -7.95
N GLN A 24 -9.87 11.18 -8.81
CA GLN A 24 -10.15 11.23 -10.24
C GLN A 24 -8.85 11.22 -11.06
N ALA A 25 -8.97 10.96 -12.37
CA ALA A 25 -7.87 10.99 -13.34
C ALA A 25 -6.62 10.21 -12.89
N TYR A 26 -6.73 8.89 -12.84
CA TYR A 26 -5.65 7.98 -12.46
C TYR A 26 -5.49 6.80 -13.42
N CYS A 27 -4.29 6.25 -13.51
CA CYS A 27 -4.00 5.04 -14.26
C CYS A 27 -4.77 3.85 -13.68
N ARG A 28 -5.59 3.15 -14.49
CA ARG A 28 -6.42 2.02 -14.05
C ARG A 28 -5.60 0.87 -13.45
N GLN A 29 -4.35 0.68 -13.88
CA GLN A 29 -3.53 -0.41 -13.36
C GLN A 29 -2.76 -0.01 -12.10
N CYS A 30 -2.06 1.12 -12.07
CA CYS A 30 -1.18 1.44 -10.94
C CYS A 30 -1.68 2.59 -10.05
N GLY A 31 -2.74 3.30 -10.44
CA GLY A 31 -3.30 4.41 -9.66
C GLY A 31 -2.50 5.71 -9.69
N LYS A 32 -1.47 5.85 -10.54
CA LYS A 32 -0.76 7.13 -10.71
C LYS A 32 -1.69 8.20 -11.25
N VAL A 33 -1.57 9.43 -10.71
CA VAL A 33 -2.32 10.59 -11.18
C VAL A 33 -2.07 10.84 -12.66
N ARG A 34 -3.12 11.21 -13.38
CA ARG A 34 -3.13 11.53 -14.81
C ARG A 34 -3.79 12.88 -15.02
N GLU A 35 -3.51 13.53 -16.13
CA GLU A 35 -4.20 14.75 -16.53
C GLU A 35 -5.56 14.45 -17.19
N GLN A 36 -5.68 13.29 -17.81
CA GLN A 36 -6.90 12.80 -18.47
C GLN A 36 -7.25 11.41 -17.93
N GLU A 37 -8.52 11.03 -18.00
CA GLU A 37 -9.03 9.71 -17.65
C GLU A 37 -8.66 8.66 -18.71
N ASP A 38 -7.37 8.53 -19.01
CA ASP A 38 -6.87 7.51 -19.90
C ASP A 38 -6.55 6.22 -19.17
N ASP A 39 -6.58 5.13 -19.92
CA ASP A 39 -6.53 3.80 -19.38
C ASP A 39 -5.26 3.46 -18.62
N LEU A 40 -4.08 3.72 -19.19
CA LEU A 40 -2.80 3.33 -18.61
C LEU A 40 -1.77 4.48 -18.68
N CYS A 41 -0.91 4.57 -17.67
CA CYS A 41 0.26 5.46 -17.73
C CYS A 41 1.39 4.84 -18.56
N MET A 42 2.38 5.64 -18.97
CA MET A 42 3.51 5.18 -19.78
C MET A 42 4.25 3.99 -19.15
N ASP A 43 4.42 3.97 -17.83
CA ASP A 43 5.05 2.84 -17.14
C ASP A 43 4.25 1.55 -17.32
N CYS A 44 2.92 1.61 -17.21
CA CYS A 44 2.04 0.46 -17.36
C CYS A 44 1.84 0.04 -18.83
N LEU A 45 2.00 0.96 -19.77
CA LEU A 45 2.01 0.63 -21.22
C LEU A 45 3.29 -0.12 -21.63
N THR A 46 4.41 0.25 -21.01
CA THR A 46 5.72 -0.32 -21.39
C THR A 46 6.14 -1.52 -20.53
N ARG A 47 5.42 -1.81 -19.45
CA ARG A 47 5.77 -2.86 -18.49
C ARG A 47 4.56 -3.69 -18.06
N LEU A 48 4.71 -5.01 -18.17
CA LEU A 48 3.74 -5.94 -17.60
C LEU A 48 3.96 -6.05 -16.09
N HIS A 49 2.96 -5.66 -15.33
CA HIS A 49 2.93 -5.82 -13.88
C HIS A 49 2.33 -7.17 -13.48
N GLN A 50 2.71 -7.65 -12.30
CA GLN A 50 2.24 -8.94 -11.77
C GLN A 50 1.06 -8.79 -10.79
N PHE A 51 0.61 -7.56 -10.60
CA PHE A 51 -0.62 -7.23 -9.85
C PHE A 51 -1.76 -6.88 -10.83
N GLU A 52 -2.99 -7.09 -10.38
CA GLU A 52 -4.20 -6.78 -11.18
C GLU A 52 -4.43 -5.27 -11.28
N ALA A 53 -4.47 -4.61 -10.13
CA ALA A 53 -4.65 -3.17 -10.03
C ALA A 53 -4.09 -2.62 -8.71
N GLY A 54 -3.87 -1.32 -8.66
CA GLY A 54 -3.40 -0.62 -7.48
C GLY A 54 -3.88 0.80 -7.37
N ARG A 55 -3.87 1.33 -6.14
CA ARG A 55 -4.25 2.71 -5.85
C ARG A 55 -3.30 3.34 -4.85
N GLY A 56 -2.96 4.60 -5.10
CA GLY A 56 -2.44 5.50 -4.06
C GLY A 56 -3.59 6.30 -3.47
N VAL A 57 -3.54 6.56 -2.18
CA VAL A 57 -4.58 7.36 -1.51
C VAL A 57 -4.28 8.84 -1.60
N PHE A 58 -3.03 9.22 -1.33
CA PHE A 58 -2.58 10.61 -1.35
C PHE A 58 -1.62 10.88 -2.50
N VAL A 59 -1.69 12.09 -3.05
CA VAL A 59 -0.62 12.63 -3.89
C VAL A 59 0.64 12.79 -3.03
N TYR A 60 1.80 12.31 -3.51
CA TYR A 60 3.07 12.45 -2.81
C TYR A 60 3.62 13.87 -2.93
N ASP A 61 3.04 14.80 -2.20
CA ASP A 61 3.46 16.19 -2.06
C ASP A 61 4.40 16.41 -0.84
N GLU A 62 4.81 17.64 -0.58
CA GLU A 62 5.68 18.00 0.55
C GLU A 62 5.04 17.72 1.92
N HIS A 63 3.71 17.79 2.05
CA HIS A 63 3.02 17.53 3.31
C HIS A 63 2.95 16.03 3.60
N VAL A 64 2.55 15.24 2.62
CA VAL A 64 2.52 13.78 2.71
C VAL A 64 3.93 13.22 2.88
N LYS A 65 4.92 13.78 2.19
CA LYS A 65 6.34 13.42 2.35
C LYS A 65 6.82 13.67 3.78
N LYS A 66 6.54 14.84 4.38
CA LYS A 66 6.88 15.14 5.78
C LYS A 66 6.23 14.16 6.75
N ALA A 67 4.94 13.85 6.56
CA ALA A 67 4.24 12.87 7.38
C ALA A 67 4.88 11.47 7.28
N LEU A 68 5.17 10.99 6.08
CA LEU A 68 5.82 9.68 5.88
C LEU A 68 7.27 9.64 6.38
N LEU A 69 8.01 10.74 6.30
CA LEU A 69 9.34 10.86 6.94
C LEU A 69 9.20 10.82 8.47
N GLY A 70 8.19 11.50 9.04
CA GLY A 70 7.84 11.42 10.46
C GLY A 70 7.58 9.99 10.91
N LEU A 71 6.81 9.24 10.11
CA LEU A 71 6.56 7.82 10.35
C LEU A 71 7.81 6.95 10.17
N LYS A 72 8.69 7.25 9.22
CA LYS A 72 9.88 6.42 8.93
C LYS A 72 11.06 6.65 9.88
N PHE A 73 11.27 7.88 10.35
CA PHE A 73 12.52 8.27 10.97
C PHE A 73 12.38 8.96 12.34
N TYR A 74 11.18 9.44 12.67
CA TYR A 74 10.95 10.21 13.91
C TYR A 74 9.98 9.52 14.88
N HIS A 75 9.70 8.24 14.66
CA HIS A 75 8.80 7.42 15.50
C HIS A 75 7.39 8.00 15.68
N HIS A 76 6.92 8.82 14.75
CA HIS A 76 5.57 9.38 14.77
C HIS A 76 4.53 8.33 14.36
N THR A 77 4.42 7.23 15.11
CA THR A 77 3.54 6.09 14.78
C THR A 77 2.04 6.43 14.77
N TRP A 78 1.65 7.51 15.46
CA TRP A 78 0.28 8.04 15.40
C TRP A 78 -0.16 8.43 13.98
N ILE A 79 0.79 8.79 13.10
CA ILE A 79 0.53 9.09 11.69
C ILE A 79 -0.03 7.84 10.99
N ALA A 80 0.52 6.66 11.26
CA ALA A 80 0.02 5.41 10.66
C ALA A 80 -1.43 5.12 11.08
N ARG A 81 -1.82 5.48 12.31
CA ARG A 81 -3.21 5.34 12.77
C ARG A 81 -4.16 6.21 11.97
N LYS A 82 -3.79 7.46 11.74
CA LYS A 82 -4.61 8.41 10.97
C LYS A 82 -4.66 8.03 9.49
N MET A 83 -3.50 7.84 8.87
CA MET A 83 -3.41 7.45 7.47
C MET A 83 -4.14 6.12 7.20
N GLY A 84 -3.95 5.11 8.03
CA GLY A 84 -4.62 3.81 7.86
C GLY A 84 -6.15 3.89 7.92
N ARG A 85 -6.70 4.78 8.76
CA ARG A 85 -8.16 5.05 8.78
C ARG A 85 -8.64 5.71 7.49
N ILE A 86 -7.93 6.74 7.01
CA ILE A 86 -8.26 7.42 5.76
C ILE A 86 -8.13 6.45 4.58
N MET A 87 -7.08 5.62 4.55
CA MET A 87 -6.91 4.58 3.54
C MET A 87 -8.10 3.60 3.51
N ALA A 88 -8.63 3.21 4.68
CA ALA A 88 -9.78 2.31 4.76
C ALA A 88 -11.06 2.97 4.23
N GLN A 89 -11.30 4.23 4.59
CA GLN A 89 -12.42 5.00 4.08
C GLN A 89 -12.33 5.19 2.56
N PHE A 90 -11.18 5.65 2.06
CA PHE A 90 -10.93 5.79 0.64
C PHE A 90 -11.14 4.47 -0.12
N TYR A 91 -10.70 3.36 0.45
CA TYR A 91 -10.89 2.04 -0.16
C TYR A 91 -12.36 1.67 -0.31
N LEU A 92 -13.17 1.95 0.70
CA LEU A 92 -14.61 1.69 0.68
C LEU A 92 -15.36 2.57 -0.32
N GLU A 93 -14.95 3.83 -0.46
CA GLU A 93 -15.64 4.82 -1.30
C GLU A 93 -15.21 4.75 -2.78
N HIS A 94 -13.94 4.45 -3.06
CA HIS A 94 -13.36 4.63 -4.40
C HIS A 94 -12.74 3.36 -5.00
N VAL A 95 -12.59 2.27 -4.24
CA VAL A 95 -11.87 1.08 -4.70
C VAL A 95 -12.74 -0.16 -4.72
N GLY A 96 -13.17 -0.64 -3.56
CA GLY A 96 -14.18 -1.69 -3.43
C GLY A 96 -13.78 -3.08 -3.95
N TRP A 97 -12.48 -3.39 -4.17
CA TRP A 97 -12.06 -4.73 -4.58
C TRP A 97 -12.38 -5.76 -3.50
N GLN A 98 -12.86 -6.92 -3.93
CA GLN A 98 -13.08 -8.03 -3.00
C GLN A 98 -11.77 -8.74 -2.72
N VAL A 99 -11.31 -8.70 -1.47
CA VAL A 99 -10.06 -9.30 -1.01
C VAL A 99 -10.29 -10.09 0.27
N ASP A 100 -9.54 -11.18 0.42
CA ASP A 100 -9.64 -12.08 1.57
C ASP A 100 -8.62 -11.68 2.64
N TYR A 101 -7.42 -11.34 2.20
CA TYR A 101 -6.30 -11.06 3.10
C TYR A 101 -5.61 -9.75 2.75
N VAL A 102 -5.10 -9.10 3.79
CA VAL A 102 -4.23 -7.93 3.69
C VAL A 102 -2.83 -8.32 4.14
N ILE A 103 -1.82 -8.03 3.30
CA ILE A 103 -0.41 -8.32 3.58
C ILE A 103 0.40 -7.04 3.47
N PRO A 104 1.08 -6.60 4.56
CA PRO A 104 1.98 -5.46 4.47
C PRO A 104 3.28 -5.83 3.75
N VAL A 105 3.84 -4.91 2.95
CA VAL A 105 5.18 -5.08 2.38
C VAL A 105 6.20 -5.20 3.52
N PRO A 106 7.01 -6.27 3.55
CA PRO A 106 8.00 -6.45 4.61
C PRO A 106 9.24 -5.58 4.37
N ILE A 107 9.76 -4.98 5.44
CA ILE A 107 11.05 -4.31 5.43
C ILE A 107 12.18 -5.29 5.78
N HIS A 108 13.41 -4.93 5.41
CA HIS A 108 14.57 -5.73 5.80
C HIS A 108 14.82 -5.65 7.31
N TYR A 109 15.36 -6.73 7.89
CA TYR A 109 15.63 -6.84 9.34
C TYR A 109 16.45 -5.65 9.90
N THR A 110 17.48 -5.21 9.19
CA THR A 110 18.29 -4.05 9.64
C THR A 110 17.47 -2.76 9.74
N LYS A 111 16.53 -2.53 8.81
CA LYS A 111 15.60 -1.40 8.89
C LYS A 111 14.61 -1.56 10.04
N PHE A 112 14.17 -2.80 10.29
CA PHE A 112 13.31 -3.10 11.43
C PHE A 112 14.02 -2.82 12.76
N VAL A 113 15.26 -3.28 12.94
CA VAL A 113 16.06 -3.02 14.14
C VAL A 113 16.29 -1.51 14.35
N ALA A 114 16.70 -0.79 13.29
CA ALA A 114 16.95 0.64 13.37
C ALA A 114 15.69 1.48 13.63
N ARG A 115 14.51 1.00 13.21
CA ARG A 115 13.25 1.73 13.24
C ARG A 115 12.30 1.26 14.35
N GLY A 116 12.47 0.03 14.83
CA GLY A 116 11.62 -0.61 15.83
C GLY A 116 10.29 -1.16 15.30
N TYR A 117 9.91 -0.85 14.05
CA TYR A 117 8.65 -1.28 13.41
C TYR A 117 8.72 -1.26 11.89
N ASN A 118 7.73 -1.90 11.27
CA ASN A 118 7.45 -1.81 9.83
C ASN A 118 6.32 -0.80 9.60
N GLN A 119 6.56 0.29 8.87
CA GLN A 119 5.57 1.31 8.58
C GLN A 119 4.37 0.79 7.78
N ALA A 120 4.61 -0.09 6.81
CA ALA A 120 3.54 -0.72 6.03
C ALA A 120 2.66 -1.63 6.91
N GLU A 121 3.25 -2.32 7.90
CA GLU A 121 2.50 -3.12 8.87
C GLU A 121 1.63 -2.25 9.77
N LEU A 122 2.13 -1.13 10.26
CA LEU A 122 1.33 -0.19 11.06
C LEU A 122 0.15 0.36 10.25
N LEU A 123 0.38 0.77 9.00
CA LEU A 123 -0.68 1.21 8.09
C LEU A 123 -1.73 0.10 7.90
N ALA A 124 -1.30 -1.13 7.62
CA ALA A 124 -2.18 -2.28 7.42
C ALA A 124 -3.01 -2.63 8.67
N ILE A 125 -2.42 -2.55 9.87
CA ILE A 125 -3.13 -2.77 11.14
C ILE A 125 -4.30 -1.79 11.29
N TYR A 126 -4.05 -0.50 11.07
CA TYR A 126 -5.08 0.52 11.24
C TYR A 126 -6.08 0.54 10.09
N PHE A 127 -5.64 0.22 8.86
CA PHE A 127 -6.53 -0.02 7.73
C PHE A 127 -7.52 -1.15 8.02
N VAL A 128 -7.02 -2.35 8.36
CA VAL A 128 -7.88 -3.52 8.62
C VAL A 128 -8.81 -3.27 9.79
N LYS A 129 -8.33 -2.64 10.87
CA LYS A 129 -9.18 -2.28 12.01
C LYS A 129 -10.32 -1.37 11.61
N ALA A 130 -10.05 -0.32 10.83
CA ALA A 130 -11.08 0.63 10.40
C ALA A 130 -12.04 -0.02 9.40
N TYR A 131 -11.53 -0.73 8.40
CA TYR A 131 -12.31 -1.47 7.41
C TYR A 131 -13.26 -2.47 8.07
N ASN A 132 -12.76 -3.35 8.94
CA ASN A 132 -13.57 -4.38 9.61
C ASN A 132 -14.61 -3.79 10.54
N ASN A 133 -14.35 -2.64 11.16
CA ASN A 133 -15.36 -1.93 11.94
C ASN A 133 -16.54 -1.46 11.06
N GLN A 134 -16.28 -0.98 9.85
CA GLN A 134 -17.31 -0.61 8.89
C GLN A 134 -18.03 -1.86 8.35
N MET A 135 -17.30 -2.91 8.00
CA MET A 135 -17.92 -4.18 7.56
C MET A 135 -18.85 -4.75 8.61
N LYS A 136 -18.46 -4.73 9.88
CA LYS A 136 -19.33 -5.15 10.99
C LYS A 136 -20.61 -4.32 11.06
N LYS A 137 -20.53 -3.01 10.85
CA LYS A 137 -21.69 -2.10 10.87
C LYS A 137 -22.65 -2.40 9.71
N TYR A 138 -22.13 -2.73 8.53
CA TYR A 138 -22.92 -2.96 7.32
C TYR A 138 -23.11 -4.44 6.97
N GLN A 139 -22.81 -5.36 7.90
CA GLN A 139 -22.91 -6.82 7.70
C GLN A 139 -22.13 -7.33 6.47
N GLY A 140 -21.04 -6.64 6.14
CA GLY A 140 -20.15 -7.03 5.05
C GLY A 140 -19.07 -8.03 5.49
N THR A 141 -18.27 -8.49 4.54
CA THR A 141 -17.22 -9.47 4.78
C THR A 141 -15.96 -8.80 5.34
N PRO A 142 -15.50 -9.20 6.54
CA PRO A 142 -14.24 -8.70 7.07
C PRO A 142 -13.03 -9.29 6.33
N VAL A 143 -11.92 -8.55 6.32
CA VAL A 143 -10.64 -9.03 5.79
C VAL A 143 -9.71 -9.45 6.93
N GLN A 144 -8.82 -10.41 6.65
CA GLN A 144 -7.83 -10.86 7.63
C GLN A 144 -6.46 -10.25 7.36
N LEU A 145 -5.80 -9.74 8.40
CA LEU A 145 -4.44 -9.23 8.33
C LEU A 145 -3.41 -10.35 8.53
N LEU A 146 -2.59 -10.59 7.53
CA LEU A 146 -1.45 -11.51 7.58
C LEU A 146 -0.14 -10.72 7.71
N LYS A 147 0.20 -10.28 8.93
CA LYS A 147 1.38 -9.43 9.22
C LYS A 147 2.69 -10.02 8.70
N ARG A 148 2.81 -11.34 8.72
CA ARG A 148 3.97 -12.10 8.26
C ARG A 148 3.65 -12.96 7.03
N GLY A 149 2.75 -12.50 6.16
CA GLY A 149 2.41 -13.20 4.93
C GLY A 149 3.60 -13.29 3.97
N LEU A 150 4.37 -12.21 3.90
CA LEU A 150 5.62 -12.12 3.16
C LEU A 150 6.79 -11.85 4.10
N LYS A 151 7.99 -12.28 3.71
CA LYS A 151 9.25 -11.90 4.36
C LYS A 151 10.27 -11.41 3.34
N ARG A 152 11.14 -10.50 3.74
CA ARG A 152 12.26 -9.99 2.94
C ARG A 152 13.53 -10.73 3.30
N LYS A 153 14.10 -11.47 2.34
CA LYS A 153 15.28 -12.31 2.54
C LYS A 153 16.60 -11.57 2.41
N LYS A 154 16.69 -10.69 1.39
CA LYS A 154 17.94 -10.06 1.01
C LYS A 154 17.98 -8.60 1.43
N TRP A 155 19.13 -8.18 1.92
CA TRP A 155 19.48 -6.76 1.89
C TRP A 155 19.63 -6.35 0.43
N THR A 156 18.99 -5.27 0.05
CA THR A 156 19.09 -4.69 -1.29
C THR A 156 19.48 -3.24 -1.15
N THR A 157 20.21 -2.70 -2.11
CA THR A 157 20.56 -1.28 -2.15
C THR A 157 19.32 -0.42 -1.97
N PRO A 158 19.39 0.69 -1.20
CA PRO A 158 18.28 1.60 -1.08
C PRO A 158 17.78 2.05 -2.44
N GLN A 159 16.47 1.93 -2.69
CA GLN A 159 15.90 2.19 -4.01
C GLN A 159 15.94 3.67 -4.43
N LYS A 160 16.13 4.58 -3.45
CA LYS A 160 16.13 6.01 -3.70
C LYS A 160 17.18 6.45 -4.74
N ASP A 161 18.31 5.73 -4.78
CA ASP A 161 19.47 6.08 -5.60
C ASP A 161 19.59 5.21 -6.87
N LEU A 162 18.58 4.40 -7.20
CA LEU A 162 18.59 3.47 -8.33
C LEU A 162 17.66 3.92 -9.46
N SER A 163 18.07 3.65 -10.73
CA SER A 163 17.18 3.78 -11.89
C SER A 163 15.99 2.81 -11.82
N PRO A 164 14.89 3.07 -12.54
CA PRO A 164 13.73 2.18 -12.57
C PRO A 164 14.10 0.71 -12.89
N GLU A 165 14.91 0.46 -13.91
CA GLU A 165 15.34 -0.88 -14.33
C GLU A 165 16.18 -1.56 -13.25
N THR A 166 17.10 -0.81 -12.62
CA THR A 166 17.95 -1.31 -11.56
C THR A 166 17.16 -1.67 -10.31
N ARG A 167 16.04 -0.96 -10.03
CA ARG A 167 15.14 -1.28 -8.91
C ARG A 167 14.53 -2.68 -9.07
N TYR A 168 14.12 -3.06 -10.26
CA TYR A 168 13.57 -4.41 -10.53
C TYR A 168 14.63 -5.50 -10.31
N LYS A 169 15.82 -5.36 -10.91
CA LYS A 169 16.92 -6.31 -10.72
C LYS A 169 17.33 -6.43 -9.24
N ASN A 170 17.37 -5.30 -8.54
CA ASN A 170 17.72 -5.24 -7.12
C ASN A 170 16.74 -6.02 -6.23
N LEU A 171 15.46 -6.10 -6.62
CA LEU A 171 14.41 -6.77 -5.86
C LEU A 171 14.14 -8.21 -6.31
N GLU A 172 14.82 -8.66 -7.35
CA GLU A 172 14.67 -10.03 -7.82
C GLU A 172 15.00 -11.01 -6.67
N ASN A 173 14.03 -11.87 -6.38
CA ASN A 173 14.10 -12.82 -5.26
C ASN A 173 14.34 -12.20 -3.86
N ALA A 174 14.04 -10.90 -3.68
CA ALA A 174 14.17 -10.25 -2.38
C ALA A 174 13.09 -10.67 -1.38
N PHE A 175 11.97 -11.17 -1.87
CA PHE A 175 10.82 -11.56 -1.06
C PHE A 175 10.51 -13.05 -1.18
N GLU A 176 9.80 -13.59 -0.19
CA GLU A 176 9.18 -14.92 -0.26
C GLU A 176 7.92 -14.96 0.60
N VAL A 177 6.99 -15.85 0.24
CA VAL A 177 5.82 -16.17 1.07
C VAL A 177 6.28 -16.94 2.30
N HIS A 178 5.75 -16.58 3.48
CA HIS A 178 6.06 -17.30 4.71
C HIS A 178 5.41 -18.68 4.69
N LYS A 179 6.19 -19.74 4.92
CA LYS A 179 5.73 -21.14 4.80
C LYS A 179 4.41 -21.42 5.53
N LYS A 180 4.19 -20.80 6.71
CA LYS A 180 2.99 -21.03 7.53
C LYS A 180 1.69 -20.53 6.91
N VAL A 181 1.75 -19.59 5.97
CA VAL A 181 0.54 -19.01 5.35
C VAL A 181 0.33 -19.49 3.91
N ASN A 182 1.26 -20.26 3.36
CA ASN A 182 1.22 -20.67 1.96
C ASN A 182 -0.11 -21.34 1.60
N ASN A 183 -0.53 -22.34 2.35
CA ASN A 183 -1.80 -23.04 2.12
C ASN A 183 -3.04 -22.18 2.44
N THR A 184 -2.89 -21.19 3.30
CA THR A 184 -4.00 -20.29 3.69
C THR A 184 -4.37 -19.32 2.57
N ILE A 185 -3.38 -18.86 1.81
CA ILE A 185 -3.57 -17.83 0.78
C ILE A 185 -3.81 -18.40 -0.64
N THR A 186 -3.69 -19.73 -0.81
CA THR A 186 -3.99 -20.39 -2.09
C THR A 186 -5.43 -20.08 -2.51
N HIS A 187 -5.63 -19.74 -3.79
CA HIS A 187 -6.94 -19.37 -4.36
C HIS A 187 -7.66 -18.22 -3.66
N SER A 188 -6.90 -17.27 -3.14
CA SER A 188 -7.46 -16.07 -2.51
C SER A 188 -7.05 -14.78 -3.23
N ASN A 189 -7.76 -13.70 -2.92
CA ASN A 189 -7.45 -12.35 -3.37
C ASN A 189 -6.69 -11.60 -2.28
N ILE A 190 -5.54 -11.04 -2.61
CA ILE A 190 -4.64 -10.38 -1.66
C ILE A 190 -4.57 -8.88 -1.93
N LEU A 191 -4.69 -8.08 -0.86
CA LEU A 191 -4.35 -6.66 -0.88
C LEU A 191 -2.98 -6.45 -0.23
N ILE A 192 -2.01 -6.00 -1.01
CA ILE A 192 -0.70 -5.55 -0.49
C ILE A 192 -0.83 -4.10 0.00
N ILE A 193 -0.33 -3.81 1.21
CA ILE A 193 -0.23 -2.43 1.72
C ILE A 193 1.23 -2.01 1.82
N ASP A 194 1.53 -0.81 1.29
CA ASP A 194 2.83 -0.14 1.45
C ASP A 194 2.63 1.36 1.75
N ASP A 195 3.71 2.06 2.06
CA ASP A 195 3.67 3.49 2.33
C ASP A 195 3.74 4.34 1.05
N ILE A 196 4.57 3.97 0.08
CA ILE A 196 4.75 4.74 -1.18
C ILE A 196 4.90 3.80 -2.37
N TYR A 197 4.13 4.06 -3.41
CA TYR A 197 4.35 3.50 -4.75
C TYR A 197 5.15 4.47 -5.62
N THR A 198 6.14 3.97 -6.34
CA THR A 198 6.95 4.74 -7.30
C THR A 198 6.96 4.09 -8.67
N THR A 199 7.77 3.07 -8.87
CA THR A 199 7.90 2.31 -10.13
C THR A 199 7.16 0.98 -10.13
N GLY A 200 6.60 0.57 -9.00
CA GLY A 200 5.97 -0.74 -8.85
C GLY A 200 6.91 -1.91 -8.54
N ALA A 201 8.23 -1.73 -8.63
CA ALA A 201 9.19 -2.82 -8.47
C ALA A 201 9.02 -3.62 -7.16
N THR A 202 8.70 -2.95 -6.05
CA THR A 202 8.46 -3.62 -4.75
C THR A 202 7.18 -4.44 -4.79
N VAL A 203 6.11 -3.86 -5.30
CA VAL A 203 4.80 -4.53 -5.39
C VAL A 203 4.88 -5.70 -6.34
N ASP A 204 5.50 -5.54 -7.52
CA ASP A 204 5.70 -6.63 -8.48
C ASP A 204 6.52 -7.78 -7.88
N ALA A 205 7.61 -7.48 -7.18
CA ALA A 205 8.42 -8.50 -6.54
C ALA A 205 7.64 -9.28 -5.46
N CYS A 206 6.74 -8.62 -4.74
CA CYS A 206 5.82 -9.27 -3.81
C CYS A 206 4.74 -10.08 -4.55
N ALA A 207 4.13 -9.51 -5.59
CA ALA A 207 3.09 -10.15 -6.37
C ALA A 207 3.59 -11.44 -7.07
N ILE A 208 4.79 -11.43 -7.62
CA ILE A 208 5.44 -12.63 -8.19
C ILE A 208 5.48 -13.77 -7.17
N GLN A 209 5.85 -13.48 -5.91
CA GLN A 209 5.91 -14.52 -4.89
C GLN A 209 4.53 -15.02 -4.45
N LEU A 210 3.55 -14.14 -4.41
CA LEU A 210 2.16 -14.51 -4.12
C LEU A 210 1.55 -15.34 -5.26
N LYS A 211 1.78 -14.97 -6.51
CA LYS A 211 1.34 -15.76 -7.68
C LYS A 211 2.00 -17.16 -7.71
N LYS A 212 3.28 -17.29 -7.31
CA LYS A 212 3.95 -18.60 -7.12
C LYS A 212 3.30 -19.44 -6.01
N ALA A 213 2.61 -18.82 -5.07
CA ALA A 213 1.83 -19.48 -4.02
C ALA A 213 0.35 -19.70 -4.42
N HIS A 214 0.05 -19.63 -5.73
CA HIS A 214 -1.29 -19.83 -6.31
C HIS A 214 -2.35 -18.88 -5.78
N VAL A 215 -1.98 -17.62 -5.51
CA VAL A 215 -2.93 -16.53 -5.22
C VAL A 215 -3.64 -16.14 -6.52
N ASP A 216 -4.97 -15.99 -6.48
CA ASP A 216 -5.76 -15.68 -7.67
C ASP A 216 -5.53 -14.24 -8.14
N LYS A 217 -5.77 -13.27 -7.27
CA LYS A 217 -5.59 -11.84 -7.59
C LYS A 217 -4.74 -11.13 -6.56
N VAL A 218 -3.88 -10.25 -7.05
CA VAL A 218 -3.04 -9.39 -6.20
C VAL A 218 -3.36 -7.94 -6.51
N PHE A 219 -3.82 -7.22 -5.51
CA PHE A 219 -4.05 -5.79 -5.55
C PHE A 219 -3.08 -5.08 -4.63
N PHE A 220 -2.90 -3.77 -4.79
CA PHE A 220 -2.18 -3.00 -3.79
C PHE A 220 -2.87 -1.68 -3.46
N LEU A 221 -2.64 -1.22 -2.23
CA LEU A 221 -3.02 0.10 -1.75
C LEU A 221 -1.83 0.72 -1.04
N THR A 222 -1.43 1.91 -1.45
CA THR A 222 -0.35 2.66 -0.80
C THR A 222 -0.87 3.96 -0.19
N ALA A 223 -0.24 4.40 0.89
CA ALA A 223 -0.61 5.70 1.46
C ALA A 223 -0.36 6.81 0.42
N ALA A 224 0.77 6.79 -0.28
CA ALA A 224 1.06 7.79 -1.29
C ALA A 224 1.55 7.18 -2.60
N ILE A 225 1.34 7.91 -3.69
CA ILE A 225 1.88 7.56 -4.99
C ILE A 225 2.71 8.73 -5.53
N GLY A 226 3.92 8.41 -5.99
CA GLY A 226 4.78 9.42 -6.62
C GLY A 226 4.23 9.80 -8.00
N ASN A 227 4.19 11.09 -8.29
CA ASN A 227 3.97 11.56 -9.64
C ASN A 227 5.13 11.06 -10.48
N GLY A 228 4.84 10.21 -11.46
CA GLY A 228 5.81 9.81 -12.47
C GLY A 228 6.08 11.00 -13.39
N LEU A 229 6.96 11.89 -12.99
CA LEU A 229 7.65 12.83 -13.84
C LEU A 229 8.99 12.24 -14.23
#